data_dd89daa63912e1a6dc7a365ad2381c4a
#
_entry.id   dd89daa63912e1a6dc7a365ad2381c4a
#
_cell.length_a   1.000
_cell.length_b   1.000
_cell.length_c   1.000
_cell.angle_alpha   90.00
_cell.angle_beta   90.00
_cell.angle_gamma   90.00
#
_symmetry.space_group_name_H-M   'P 1'
#
loop_
_entity.id
_entity.type
_entity.pdbx_description
1 polymer ?
#
loop_
_entity_poly.entity_id
_entity_poly.type
_entity_poly.pdbx_seq_one_letter_code
_entity_poly.pdbx_strand_id
1 'polypeptide(L)'
;FFTSQIPVTGTQAATRYPREVISPNQTQLGVWFEQPTELARFRAYTLMNLFKDPYTVDFQVYKVYANYGWFKAGKDYTIFFNQSAAPDTIDFEGPNAIPYIRTPQLVMNIPLEELGFRSNQGLVVGIEHIPSELTLLNAANNDNMPDIDKAVLWGPVNELPSIVGKYVYTPEGAHIEAAGLFRRLTAAGPDYRSSSYGYGMALSGKIATWGKNNVILAAQGGRGIAAYSQDSSG
;
A
#
# COMPACT_ATOMS: atom_id res chain seq x y z
N PHE A 1 -13.84 7.56 -2.12
CA PHE A 1 -14.86 7.37 -3.18
C PHE A 1 -14.20 6.72 -4.38
N PHE A 2 -14.60 5.50 -4.73
CA PHE A 2 -14.21 4.91 -6.01
C PHE A 2 -14.89 5.71 -7.13
N THR A 3 -14.14 6.17 -8.10
CA THR A 3 -14.68 6.93 -9.24
C THR A 3 -15.76 6.18 -9.99
N SER A 4 -15.68 4.83 -10.02
CA SER A 4 -16.70 3.95 -10.59
C SER A 4 -18.04 3.96 -9.82
N GLN A 5 -18.06 4.44 -8.58
CA GLN A 5 -19.25 4.50 -7.74
C GLN A 5 -19.90 5.88 -7.69
N ILE A 6 -19.34 6.88 -8.38
CA ILE A 6 -19.93 8.20 -8.45
C ILE A 6 -21.25 8.11 -9.25
N PRO A 7 -22.40 8.48 -8.65
CA PRO A 7 -23.66 8.42 -9.35
C PRO A 7 -23.67 9.44 -10.49
N VAL A 8 -23.88 8.99 -11.71
CA VAL A 8 -24.04 9.86 -12.88
C VAL A 8 -25.52 10.09 -13.17
N THR A 9 -25.84 11.23 -13.75
CA THR A 9 -27.22 11.58 -14.14
C THR A 9 -27.85 10.46 -14.98
N GLY A 10 -29.07 10.06 -14.62
CA GLY A 10 -29.80 8.96 -15.27
C GLY A 10 -29.64 7.59 -14.59
N THR A 11 -28.78 7.46 -13.57
CA THR A 11 -28.73 6.24 -12.77
C THR A 11 -29.65 6.32 -11.55
N GLN A 12 -30.12 5.16 -11.08
CA GLN A 12 -30.96 5.09 -9.88
C GLN A 12 -30.24 5.64 -8.63
N ALA A 13 -28.92 5.57 -8.60
CA ALA A 13 -28.11 6.14 -7.53
C ALA A 13 -28.10 7.67 -7.54
N ALA A 14 -28.25 8.33 -8.69
CA ALA A 14 -28.31 9.78 -8.82
C ALA A 14 -29.62 10.38 -8.26
N THR A 15 -30.67 9.58 -8.10
CA THR A 15 -31.95 10.01 -7.54
C THR A 15 -32.01 9.95 -6.02
N ARG A 16 -30.93 9.50 -5.36
CA ARG A 16 -30.84 9.48 -3.90
C ARG A 16 -30.71 10.91 -3.38
N TYR A 17 -31.60 11.27 -2.47
CA TYR A 17 -31.52 12.55 -1.78
C TYR A 17 -30.22 12.64 -0.96
N PRO A 18 -29.69 13.87 -0.77
CA PRO A 18 -28.57 14.11 0.13
C PRO A 18 -28.88 13.49 1.51
N ARG A 19 -27.96 12.70 2.04
CA ARG A 19 -28.07 12.11 3.36
C ARG A 19 -26.91 12.61 4.20
N GLU A 20 -27.24 13.16 5.34
CA GLU A 20 -26.26 13.36 6.39
C GLU A 20 -26.02 12.02 7.07
N VAL A 21 -24.76 11.63 7.19
CA VAL A 21 -24.36 10.41 7.90
C VAL A 21 -23.40 10.80 9.00
N ILE A 22 -23.81 10.54 10.23
CA ILE A 22 -22.94 10.59 11.40
C ILE A 22 -22.54 9.17 11.71
N SER A 23 -21.25 8.88 11.62
CA SER A 23 -20.75 7.52 11.82
C SER A 23 -19.48 7.51 12.66
N PRO A 24 -19.33 6.58 13.62
CA PRO A 24 -18.11 6.38 14.38
C PRO A 24 -17.02 5.62 13.59
N ASN A 25 -17.27 5.24 12.35
CA ASN A 25 -16.41 4.34 11.57
C ASN A 25 -14.99 4.86 11.40
N GLN A 26 -14.79 6.18 11.41
CA GLN A 26 -13.46 6.81 11.31
C GLN A 26 -12.69 6.80 12.65
N THR A 27 -13.29 6.29 13.73
CA THR A 27 -12.63 6.19 15.03
C THR A 27 -11.45 5.22 14.93
N GLN A 28 -10.30 5.67 15.38
CA GLN A 28 -9.09 4.86 15.45
C GLN A 28 -8.59 4.77 16.90
N LEU A 29 -8.20 3.57 17.32
CA LEU A 29 -7.56 3.31 18.60
C LEU A 29 -6.14 2.81 18.35
N GLY A 30 -5.16 3.61 18.78
CA GLY A 30 -3.74 3.27 18.69
C GLY A 30 -3.16 2.96 20.06
N VAL A 31 -2.40 1.87 20.17
CA VAL A 31 -1.62 1.52 21.36
C VAL A 31 -0.17 1.33 20.95
N TRP A 32 0.74 1.91 21.67
CA TRP A 32 2.16 1.74 21.46
C TRP A 32 2.86 1.37 22.77
N PHE A 33 3.90 0.57 22.65
CA PHE A 33 4.74 0.13 23.73
C PHE A 33 6.21 0.38 23.35
N GLU A 34 6.99 0.84 24.30
CA GLU A 34 8.43 1.06 24.10
C GLU A 34 9.19 0.56 25.32
N GLN A 35 10.25 -0.22 25.07
CA GLN A 35 11.14 -0.76 26.08
C GLN A 35 12.60 -0.62 25.60
N PRO A 36 13.44 0.14 26.29
CA PRO A 36 14.87 0.12 26.04
C PRO A 36 15.45 -1.24 26.49
N THR A 37 16.37 -1.77 25.71
CA THR A 37 17.16 -2.95 26.05
C THR A 37 18.64 -2.60 25.92
N GLU A 38 19.53 -3.49 26.35
CA GLU A 38 20.99 -3.29 26.28
C GLU A 38 21.53 -3.11 24.84
N LEU A 39 20.89 -3.79 23.86
CA LEU A 39 21.36 -3.78 22.47
C LEU A 39 20.63 -2.77 21.60
N ALA A 40 19.35 -2.58 21.82
CA ALA A 40 18.52 -1.72 21.00
C ALA A 40 17.23 -1.35 21.73
N ARG A 41 16.44 -0.46 21.13
CA ARG A 41 15.12 -0.11 21.61
C ARG A 41 14.06 -0.99 20.95
N PHE A 42 13.28 -1.71 21.76
CA PHE A 42 12.10 -2.43 21.28
C PHE A 42 10.91 -1.48 21.26
N ARG A 43 10.17 -1.45 20.16
CA ARG A 43 8.93 -0.70 20.01
C ARG A 43 7.88 -1.57 19.37
N ALA A 44 6.68 -1.57 19.90
CA ALA A 44 5.52 -2.23 19.29
C ALA A 44 4.39 -1.23 19.14
N TYR A 45 3.66 -1.34 18.05
CA TYR A 45 2.55 -0.47 17.72
C TYR A 45 1.38 -1.26 17.15
N THR A 46 0.18 -0.93 17.60
CA THR A 46 -1.06 -1.44 17.04
C THR A 46 -2.02 -0.28 16.81
N LEU A 47 -2.60 -0.23 15.63
CA LEU A 47 -3.68 0.69 15.28
C LEU A 47 -4.86 -0.11 14.77
N MET A 48 -6.01 0.11 15.40
CA MET A 48 -7.29 -0.49 15.03
C MET A 48 -8.24 0.62 14.58
N ASN A 49 -9.14 0.32 13.66
CA ASN A 49 -10.24 1.18 13.29
C ASN A 49 -11.58 0.43 13.41
N LEU A 50 -12.66 1.18 13.35
CA LEU A 50 -14.02 0.65 13.42
C LEU A 50 -14.68 0.56 12.03
N PHE A 51 -13.92 0.79 10.97
CA PHE A 51 -14.47 0.86 9.62
C PHE A 51 -14.57 -0.52 8.99
N LYS A 52 -15.75 -0.88 8.51
CA LYS A 52 -15.99 -2.04 7.64
C LYS A 52 -16.64 -1.59 6.33
N ASP A 53 -17.77 -0.95 6.47
CA ASP A 53 -18.52 -0.31 5.39
C ASP A 53 -19.29 0.90 5.98
N PRO A 54 -19.92 1.74 5.18
CA PRO A 54 -20.61 2.94 5.66
C PRO A 54 -21.70 2.68 6.73
N TYR A 55 -22.17 1.45 6.86
CA TYR A 55 -23.30 1.10 7.73
C TYR A 55 -22.95 0.11 8.84
N THR A 56 -21.76 -0.48 8.80
CA THR A 56 -21.34 -1.53 9.72
C THR A 56 -20.08 -1.11 10.48
N VAL A 57 -20.13 -1.24 11.79
CA VAL A 57 -18.98 -1.05 12.67
C VAL A 57 -18.34 -2.41 12.91
N ASP A 58 -17.06 -2.52 12.64
CA ASP A 58 -16.28 -3.73 12.92
C ASP A 58 -14.84 -3.37 13.30
N PHE A 59 -14.24 -4.16 14.18
CA PHE A 59 -12.85 -3.96 14.55
C PHE A 59 -11.93 -4.51 13.48
N GLN A 60 -11.14 -3.63 12.88
CA GLN A 60 -10.11 -4.02 11.95
C GLN A 60 -8.72 -3.63 12.44
N VAL A 61 -7.78 -4.56 12.35
CA VAL A 61 -6.38 -4.26 12.58
C VAL A 61 -5.84 -3.51 11.36
N TYR A 62 -5.65 -2.22 11.54
CA TYR A 62 -5.17 -1.31 10.51
C TYR A 62 -3.66 -1.41 10.33
N LYS A 63 -2.93 -1.35 11.46
CA LYS A 63 -1.49 -1.58 11.54
C LYS A 63 -1.17 -2.41 12.78
N VAL A 64 -0.19 -3.27 12.68
CA VAL A 64 0.43 -3.94 13.82
C VAL A 64 1.86 -4.31 13.45
N TYR A 65 2.82 -3.75 14.16
CA TYR A 65 4.23 -4.05 13.91
C TYR A 65 5.10 -3.87 15.17
N ALA A 66 6.25 -4.50 15.15
CA ALA A 66 7.30 -4.30 16.12
C ALA A 66 8.60 -3.90 15.44
N ASN A 67 9.37 -3.04 16.10
CA ASN A 67 10.71 -2.63 15.71
C ASN A 67 11.70 -3.06 16.75
N TYR A 68 12.88 -3.55 16.32
CA TYR A 68 14.02 -3.81 17.16
C TYR A 68 15.32 -3.48 16.42
N GLY A 69 16.01 -2.45 16.86
CA GLY A 69 17.14 -1.89 16.13
C GLY A 69 16.75 -1.47 14.70
N TRP A 70 17.43 -2.06 13.72
CA TRP A 70 17.15 -1.81 12.30
C TRP A 70 15.95 -2.58 11.76
N PHE A 71 15.46 -3.58 12.47
CA PHE A 71 14.43 -4.48 11.98
C PHE A 71 13.03 -4.02 12.36
N LYS A 72 12.10 -4.17 11.44
CA LYS A 72 10.66 -4.02 11.64
C LYS A 72 9.95 -5.24 11.07
N ALA A 73 9.03 -5.82 11.83
CA ALA A 73 8.18 -6.93 11.39
C ALA A 73 6.72 -6.66 11.73
N GLY A 74 5.81 -7.00 10.84
CA GLY A 74 4.36 -6.84 11.05
C GLY A 74 3.63 -6.28 9.85
N LYS A 75 2.43 -5.71 10.07
CA LYS A 75 1.60 -5.09 9.05
C LYS A 75 1.68 -3.57 9.14
N ASP A 76 2.16 -2.93 8.09
CA ASP A 76 2.26 -1.46 7.97
C ASP A 76 2.13 -1.06 6.49
N TYR A 77 2.19 0.22 6.19
CA TYR A 77 2.26 0.68 4.80
C TYR A 77 3.44 0.07 4.06
N THR A 78 3.21 -0.24 2.79
CA THR A 78 4.27 -0.76 1.92
C THR A 78 5.50 0.15 1.93
N ILE A 79 6.68 -0.46 1.82
CA ILE A 79 7.95 0.27 1.66
C ILE A 79 7.90 1.16 0.41
N PHE A 80 7.16 0.74 -0.62
CA PHE A 80 7.01 1.46 -1.88
C PHE A 80 6.31 2.82 -1.75
N PHE A 81 5.61 3.04 -0.63
CA PHE A 81 4.89 4.28 -0.34
C PHE A 81 5.74 5.28 0.44
N ASN A 82 5.76 6.54 -0.01
CA ASN A 82 6.32 7.65 0.74
C ASN A 82 5.23 8.35 1.57
N GLN A 83 5.16 8.01 2.85
CA GLN A 83 4.17 8.59 3.76
C GLN A 83 4.41 10.10 3.99
N SER A 84 5.66 10.57 3.90
CA SER A 84 6.01 11.99 4.11
C SER A 84 5.57 12.87 2.93
N ALA A 85 5.38 12.27 1.75
CA ALA A 85 4.88 12.94 0.55
C ALA A 85 3.40 12.59 0.27
N ALA A 86 2.68 12.08 1.26
CA ALA A 86 1.22 11.96 1.15
C ALA A 86 0.60 13.37 1.23
N PRO A 87 -0.21 13.80 0.26
CA PRO A 87 -0.88 15.08 0.33
C PRO A 87 -2.00 15.07 1.37
N ASP A 88 -2.18 16.17 2.07
CA ASP A 88 -3.36 16.40 2.91
C ASP A 88 -4.54 16.72 2.00
N THR A 89 -5.43 15.76 1.82
CA THR A 89 -6.63 15.90 1.00
C THR A 89 -7.89 15.86 1.86
N ILE A 90 -8.96 16.51 1.39
CA ILE A 90 -10.29 16.45 2.02
C ILE A 90 -10.86 15.03 1.86
N ASP A 91 -10.54 14.36 0.77
CA ASP A 91 -10.88 12.97 0.56
C ASP A 91 -9.98 12.08 1.42
N PHE A 92 -10.61 11.24 2.22
CA PHE A 92 -9.93 10.30 3.11
C PHE A 92 -9.03 9.30 2.36
N GLU A 93 -9.37 8.94 1.14
CA GLU A 93 -8.62 7.98 0.33
C GLU A 93 -7.44 8.62 -0.41
N GLY A 94 -7.44 9.95 -0.53
CA GLY A 94 -6.40 10.68 -1.25
C GLY A 94 -6.47 10.54 -2.77
N PRO A 95 -5.42 10.90 -3.49
CA PRO A 95 -5.36 10.77 -4.95
C PRO A 95 -5.40 9.31 -5.39
N ASN A 96 -6.05 9.05 -6.52
CA ASN A 96 -6.05 7.73 -7.16
C ASN A 96 -4.62 7.26 -7.49
N ALA A 97 -4.44 5.94 -7.54
CA ALA A 97 -3.17 5.27 -7.84
C ALA A 97 -2.02 5.54 -6.85
N ILE A 98 -2.28 6.16 -5.72
CA ILE A 98 -1.29 6.28 -4.65
C ILE A 98 -1.02 4.89 -4.05
N PRO A 99 0.25 4.51 -3.74
CA PRO A 99 0.56 3.20 -3.17
C PRO A 99 0.23 3.14 -1.66
N TYR A 100 -1.02 3.42 -1.31
CA TYR A 100 -1.52 3.53 0.06
C TYR A 100 -2.07 2.20 0.59
N ILE A 101 -1.30 1.14 0.44
CA ILE A 101 -1.68 -0.19 0.90
C ILE A 101 -0.90 -0.60 2.16
N ARG A 102 -1.48 -1.47 2.96
CA ARG A 102 -0.87 -2.04 4.15
C ARG A 102 -0.70 -3.53 4.00
N THR A 103 0.50 -4.00 4.24
CA THR A 103 0.90 -5.37 3.95
C THR A 103 1.73 -5.97 5.08
N PRO A 104 1.60 -7.26 5.38
CA PRO A 104 2.58 -7.95 6.19
C PRO A 104 3.96 -7.83 5.57
N GLN A 105 4.96 -7.48 6.38
CA GLN A 105 6.30 -7.17 5.90
C GLN A 105 7.38 -7.49 6.95
N LEU A 106 8.56 -7.80 6.46
CA LEU A 106 9.79 -7.83 7.24
C LEU A 106 10.75 -6.84 6.58
N VAL A 107 11.18 -5.86 7.35
CA VAL A 107 11.91 -4.68 6.85
C VAL A 107 13.19 -4.49 7.65
N MET A 108 14.25 -4.10 6.96
CA MET A 108 15.49 -3.61 7.54
C MET A 108 15.65 -2.13 7.16
N ASN A 109 15.66 -1.26 8.17
CA ASN A 109 15.91 0.18 8.04
C ASN A 109 17.38 0.43 8.39
N ILE A 110 18.16 0.85 7.43
CA ILE A 110 19.60 1.05 7.58
C ILE A 110 19.88 2.56 7.57
N PRO A 111 20.15 3.17 8.73
CA PRO A 111 20.66 4.55 8.78
C PRO A 111 22.05 4.56 8.16
N LEU A 112 22.20 5.19 7.01
CA LEU A 112 23.50 5.18 6.30
C LEU A 112 24.59 5.94 7.06
N GLU A 113 24.21 6.77 8.03
CA GLU A 113 25.13 7.43 8.96
C GLU A 113 25.95 6.42 9.78
N GLU A 114 25.32 5.33 10.23
CA GLU A 114 26.02 4.27 10.97
C GLU A 114 27.05 3.51 10.12
N LEU A 115 26.96 3.67 8.78
CA LEU A 115 27.90 3.13 7.81
C LEU A 115 28.92 4.17 7.30
N GLY A 116 28.95 5.36 7.92
CA GLY A 116 29.90 6.42 7.58
C GLY A 116 29.45 7.37 6.45
N PHE A 117 28.18 7.30 6.03
CA PHE A 117 27.60 8.24 5.08
C PHE A 117 27.02 9.47 5.81
N ARG A 118 26.42 10.39 5.06
CA ARG A 118 25.80 11.59 5.65
C ARG A 118 24.55 11.22 6.45
N SER A 119 24.29 11.93 7.54
CA SER A 119 23.20 11.69 8.50
C SER A 119 21.78 11.83 7.94
N ASN A 120 21.63 12.39 6.76
CA ASN A 120 20.34 12.63 6.14
C ASN A 120 19.97 11.59 5.07
N GLN A 121 20.58 10.41 5.13
CA GLN A 121 20.38 9.34 4.16
C GLN A 121 20.00 8.02 4.86
N GLY A 122 19.12 7.27 4.24
CA GLY A 122 18.70 5.96 4.71
C GLY A 122 18.43 4.98 3.56
N LEU A 123 18.65 3.72 3.83
CA LEU A 123 18.25 2.62 2.95
C LEU A 123 17.25 1.74 3.69
N VAL A 124 16.14 1.43 3.04
CA VAL A 124 15.11 0.54 3.55
C VAL A 124 14.99 -0.62 2.59
N VAL A 125 15.12 -1.84 3.08
CA VAL A 125 14.97 -3.05 2.27
C VAL A 125 14.06 -4.02 3.00
N GLY A 126 13.16 -4.68 2.28
CA GLY A 126 12.30 -5.65 2.91
C GLY A 126 11.60 -6.57 1.93
N ILE A 127 10.89 -7.51 2.52
CA ILE A 127 9.96 -8.40 1.83
C ILE A 127 8.55 -8.12 2.30
N GLU A 128 7.62 -8.15 1.35
CA GLU A 128 6.22 -7.83 1.58
C GLU A 128 5.31 -8.90 0.98
N HIS A 129 4.24 -9.24 1.69
CA HIS A 129 3.23 -10.16 1.18
C HIS A 129 2.01 -9.38 0.70
N ILE A 130 1.89 -9.23 -0.62
CA ILE A 130 0.74 -8.61 -1.26
C ILE A 130 0.02 -9.66 -2.10
N PRO A 131 -1.28 -9.90 -1.85
CA PRO A 131 -2.08 -10.74 -2.71
C PRO A 131 -1.98 -10.27 -4.17
N SER A 132 -1.82 -11.19 -5.09
CA SER A 132 -1.87 -10.87 -6.52
C SER A 132 -3.34 -10.82 -6.94
N GLU A 133 -3.78 -9.65 -7.37
CA GLU A 133 -5.06 -9.52 -8.07
C GLU A 133 -4.77 -9.73 -9.56
N LEU A 134 -5.20 -10.86 -10.08
CA LEU A 134 -5.07 -11.20 -11.50
C LEU A 134 -6.47 -11.23 -12.10
N THR A 135 -6.77 -10.27 -12.95
CA THR A 135 -7.96 -10.32 -13.79
C THR A 135 -7.63 -11.15 -15.02
N LEU A 136 -8.27 -12.28 -15.15
CA LEU A 136 -8.12 -13.15 -16.32
C LEU A 136 -9.02 -12.62 -17.45
N LEU A 137 -8.47 -11.72 -18.27
CA LEU A 137 -9.20 -11.06 -19.36
C LEU A 137 -9.78 -12.01 -20.43
N ASN A 138 -9.32 -13.26 -20.50
CA ASN A 138 -9.71 -14.20 -21.57
C ASN A 138 -10.62 -15.35 -21.13
N ALA A 139 -11.06 -15.40 -19.89
CA ALA A 139 -11.99 -16.47 -19.48
C ALA A 139 -13.39 -16.30 -20.11
N ALA A 140 -13.77 -15.05 -20.37
CA ALA A 140 -15.10 -14.72 -20.93
C ALA A 140 -15.22 -14.84 -22.45
N ASN A 141 -14.11 -14.84 -23.21
CA ASN A 141 -14.13 -14.76 -24.67
C ASN A 141 -13.57 -16.01 -25.37
N ASN A 142 -13.36 -17.11 -24.66
CA ASN A 142 -12.91 -18.34 -25.29
C ASN A 142 -14.11 -19.29 -25.45
N ASP A 143 -14.75 -19.24 -26.63
CA ASP A 143 -15.96 -19.98 -27.00
C ASP A 143 -15.85 -21.51 -26.86
N ASN A 144 -14.65 -22.02 -26.61
CA ASN A 144 -14.37 -23.44 -26.48
C ASN A 144 -14.34 -23.96 -25.03
N MET A 145 -14.75 -23.16 -24.06
CA MET A 145 -14.77 -23.61 -22.67
C MET A 145 -16.15 -23.36 -22.00
N PRO A 146 -16.72 -24.28 -21.18
CA PRO A 146 -17.98 -24.08 -20.44
C PRO A 146 -17.93 -22.88 -19.48
N ASP A 147 -18.97 -22.05 -19.49
CA ASP A 147 -18.97 -20.68 -18.96
C ASP A 147 -18.81 -20.52 -17.44
N ILE A 148 -19.09 -21.53 -16.65
CA ILE A 148 -19.16 -21.43 -15.19
C ILE A 148 -17.90 -21.96 -14.50
N ASP A 149 -17.27 -22.97 -15.07
CA ASP A 149 -16.14 -23.66 -14.41
C ASP A 149 -14.79 -22.96 -14.61
N LYS A 150 -14.71 -22.06 -15.55
CA LYS A 150 -13.45 -21.40 -15.96
C LYS A 150 -12.96 -20.32 -15.01
N ALA A 151 -13.86 -19.52 -14.48
CA ALA A 151 -13.53 -18.45 -13.53
C ALA A 151 -13.14 -19.01 -12.14
N VAL A 152 -13.62 -20.20 -11.80
CA VAL A 152 -13.38 -20.88 -10.52
C VAL A 152 -12.06 -21.66 -10.52
N LEU A 153 -11.57 -22.07 -11.69
CA LEU A 153 -10.40 -22.95 -11.81
C LEU A 153 -9.05 -22.23 -11.76
N TRP A 154 -9.05 -20.92 -11.90
CA TRP A 154 -7.83 -20.13 -11.99
C TRP A 154 -7.82 -19.08 -10.89
N GLY A 155 -6.81 -19.09 -10.06
CA GLY A 155 -6.63 -18.09 -9.01
C GLY A 155 -5.20 -17.60 -8.93
N PRO A 156 -5.00 -16.38 -8.39
CA PRO A 156 -3.68 -15.90 -8.08
C PRO A 156 -3.09 -16.75 -6.95
N VAL A 157 -1.85 -17.19 -7.14
CA VAL A 157 -1.08 -17.91 -6.12
C VAL A 157 0.12 -17.06 -5.73
N ASN A 158 0.16 -16.66 -4.47
CA ASN A 158 1.27 -15.88 -3.92
C ASN A 158 2.32 -16.81 -3.33
N GLU A 159 3.27 -17.22 -4.16
CA GLU A 159 4.29 -18.17 -3.76
C GLU A 159 5.50 -17.54 -3.10
N LEU A 160 5.85 -16.37 -3.56
CA LEU A 160 6.99 -15.61 -3.08
C LEU A 160 6.56 -14.21 -2.66
N PRO A 161 7.11 -13.70 -1.57
CA PRO A 161 6.92 -12.30 -1.22
C PRO A 161 7.55 -11.38 -2.28
N SER A 162 7.03 -10.17 -2.36
CA SER A 162 7.65 -9.10 -3.14
C SER A 162 8.91 -8.59 -2.41
N ILE A 163 9.95 -8.29 -3.15
CA ILE A 163 11.15 -7.63 -2.63
C ILE A 163 11.03 -6.15 -2.93
N VAL A 164 11.18 -5.30 -1.92
CA VAL A 164 11.09 -3.85 -2.06
C VAL A 164 12.30 -3.20 -1.43
N GLY A 165 12.86 -2.24 -2.13
CA GLY A 165 13.95 -1.40 -1.64
C GLY A 165 13.64 0.07 -1.82
N LYS A 166 14.08 0.90 -0.88
CA LYS A 166 13.87 2.33 -0.90
C LYS A 166 15.07 3.08 -0.38
N TYR A 167 15.52 4.08 -1.12
CA TYR A 167 16.50 5.06 -0.68
C TYR A 167 15.77 6.32 -0.21
N VAL A 168 16.14 6.82 0.94
CA VAL A 168 15.58 8.01 1.58
C VAL A 168 16.66 9.08 1.68
N TYR A 169 16.34 10.28 1.24
CA TYR A 169 17.20 11.45 1.35
C TYR A 169 16.42 12.62 1.94
N THR A 170 16.86 13.11 3.08
CA THR A 170 16.18 14.15 3.85
C THR A 170 17.10 15.34 4.08
N PRO A 171 17.41 16.14 3.04
CA PRO A 171 18.15 17.36 3.22
C PRO A 171 17.30 18.42 3.93
N GLU A 172 17.93 19.53 4.33
CA GLU A 172 17.20 20.65 4.93
C GLU A 172 16.06 21.14 4.00
N GLY A 173 14.85 21.19 4.52
CA GLY A 173 13.67 21.65 3.80
C GLY A 173 13.11 20.67 2.76
N ALA A 174 13.62 19.42 2.65
CA ALA A 174 13.07 18.45 1.72
C ALA A 174 13.11 17.03 2.28
N HIS A 175 12.21 16.18 1.73
CA HIS A 175 12.21 14.75 1.94
C HIS A 175 11.96 14.07 0.59
N ILE A 176 12.88 13.25 0.14
CA ILE A 176 12.87 12.62 -1.18
C ILE A 176 13.07 11.12 -1.00
N GLU A 177 12.26 10.33 -1.68
CA GLU A 177 12.37 8.88 -1.69
C GLU A 177 12.37 8.33 -3.12
N ALA A 178 13.27 7.39 -3.37
CA ALA A 178 13.30 6.59 -4.57
C ALA A 178 13.13 5.11 -4.19
N ALA A 179 12.09 4.46 -4.68
CA ALA A 179 11.76 3.08 -4.35
C ALA A 179 11.74 2.21 -5.62
N GLY A 180 12.10 0.94 -5.43
CA GLY A 180 12.00 -0.09 -6.43
C GLY A 180 11.37 -1.35 -5.85
N LEU A 181 10.60 -2.08 -6.65
CA LEU A 181 10.03 -3.36 -6.26
C LEU A 181 10.21 -4.42 -7.36
N PHE A 182 10.30 -5.66 -6.90
CA PHE A 182 10.31 -6.84 -7.75
C PHE A 182 9.41 -7.92 -7.14
N ARG A 183 8.58 -8.57 -7.97
CA ARG A 183 7.65 -9.60 -7.53
C ARG A 183 7.46 -10.68 -8.59
N ARG A 184 7.02 -11.86 -8.14
CA ARG A 184 6.55 -12.93 -9.01
C ARG A 184 5.04 -13.00 -8.93
N LEU A 185 4.39 -12.98 -10.09
CA LEU A 185 2.96 -13.16 -10.26
C LEU A 185 2.74 -14.57 -10.78
N THR A 186 1.92 -15.35 -10.10
CA THR A 186 1.60 -16.71 -10.53
C THR A 186 0.08 -16.89 -10.56
N ALA A 187 -0.43 -17.43 -11.65
CA ALA A 187 -1.78 -17.93 -11.76
C ALA A 187 -1.72 -19.46 -11.88
N ALA A 188 -2.50 -20.15 -11.11
CA ALA A 188 -2.56 -21.61 -11.14
C ALA A 188 -4.00 -22.10 -11.16
N GLY A 189 -4.23 -23.21 -11.85
CA GLY A 189 -5.44 -24.02 -11.88
C GLY A 189 -5.06 -25.51 -11.79
N PRO A 190 -6.04 -26.43 -11.86
CA PRO A 190 -5.81 -27.85 -11.68
C PRO A 190 -4.75 -28.43 -12.63
N ASP A 191 -4.75 -27.98 -13.88
CA ASP A 191 -3.89 -28.55 -14.94
C ASP A 191 -2.93 -27.52 -15.57
N TYR A 192 -2.89 -26.32 -15.03
CA TYR A 192 -2.09 -25.24 -15.63
C TYR A 192 -1.51 -24.29 -14.58
N ARG A 193 -0.30 -23.85 -14.86
CA ARG A 193 0.41 -22.85 -14.06
C ARG A 193 1.17 -21.89 -14.96
N SER A 194 0.98 -20.61 -14.75
CA SER A 194 1.72 -19.57 -15.46
C SER A 194 2.31 -18.58 -14.47
N SER A 195 3.53 -18.17 -14.71
CA SER A 195 4.20 -17.17 -13.89
C SER A 195 4.80 -16.06 -14.74
N SER A 196 4.76 -14.85 -14.22
CA SER A 196 5.41 -13.68 -14.81
C SER A 196 6.09 -12.87 -13.72
N TYR A 197 7.06 -12.06 -14.11
CA TYR A 197 7.70 -11.12 -13.19
C TYR A 197 7.06 -9.74 -13.29
N GLY A 198 6.85 -9.12 -12.14
CA GLY A 198 6.47 -7.73 -11.99
C GLY A 198 7.64 -6.93 -11.42
N TYR A 199 7.73 -5.67 -11.83
CA TYR A 199 8.72 -4.73 -11.32
C TYR A 199 8.13 -3.32 -11.36
N GLY A 200 8.57 -2.47 -10.45
CA GLY A 200 8.14 -1.09 -10.39
C GLY A 200 9.19 -0.17 -9.82
N MET A 201 9.04 1.10 -10.13
CA MET A 201 9.83 2.19 -9.57
C MET A 201 8.90 3.32 -9.15
N ALA A 202 9.26 3.98 -8.06
CA ALA A 202 8.59 5.19 -7.59
C ALA A 202 9.63 6.23 -7.20
N LEU A 203 9.35 7.48 -7.53
CA LEU A 203 10.09 8.64 -7.08
C LEU A 203 9.09 9.65 -6.50
N SER A 204 9.32 10.09 -5.28
CA SER A 204 8.43 11.02 -4.62
C SER A 204 9.19 11.93 -3.68
N GLY A 205 8.61 13.09 -3.42
CA GLY A 205 9.22 14.05 -2.53
C GLY A 205 8.26 15.14 -2.08
N LYS A 206 8.61 15.71 -0.94
CA LYS A 206 8.00 16.91 -0.36
C LYS A 206 9.09 17.94 -0.15
N ILE A 207 8.89 19.11 -0.70
CA ILE A 207 9.87 20.21 -0.66
C ILE A 207 9.20 21.43 -0.03
N ALA A 208 9.79 21.94 1.04
CA ALA A 208 9.36 23.19 1.65
C ALA A 208 9.62 24.35 0.67
N THR A 209 8.68 25.26 0.60
CA THR A 209 8.78 26.47 -0.23
C THR A 209 8.75 27.71 0.66
N TRP A 210 7.90 28.69 0.39
CA TRP A 210 7.80 29.91 1.21
C TRP A 210 6.80 29.74 2.37
N GLY A 211 7.15 30.23 3.52
CA GLY A 211 6.30 30.18 4.72
C GLY A 211 6.04 28.73 5.18
N LYS A 212 4.80 28.32 5.23
CA LYS A 212 4.38 26.96 5.61
C LYS A 212 4.00 26.09 4.40
N ASN A 213 4.23 26.56 3.18
CA ASN A 213 3.83 25.87 1.97
C ASN A 213 4.83 24.77 1.59
N ASN A 214 4.31 23.73 0.96
CA ASN A 214 5.10 22.63 0.41
C ASN A 214 4.68 22.35 -1.02
N VAL A 215 5.62 21.85 -1.82
CA VAL A 215 5.35 21.17 -3.08
C VAL A 215 5.55 19.68 -2.87
N ILE A 216 4.54 18.89 -3.25
CA ILE A 216 4.58 17.43 -3.21
C ILE A 216 4.54 16.92 -4.64
N LEU A 217 5.49 16.07 -4.99
CA LEU A 217 5.59 15.42 -6.29
C LEU A 217 5.73 13.92 -6.08
N ALA A 218 4.98 13.15 -6.86
CA ALA A 218 5.10 11.70 -6.88
C ALA A 218 4.89 11.17 -8.30
N ALA A 219 5.70 10.22 -8.69
CA ALA A 219 5.58 9.48 -9.94
C ALA A 219 5.93 8.02 -9.68
N GLN A 220 5.16 7.12 -10.28
CA GLN A 220 5.41 5.69 -10.21
C GLN A 220 5.07 5.02 -11.54
N GLY A 221 5.73 3.91 -11.81
CA GLY A 221 5.45 3.12 -13.00
C GLY A 221 6.10 1.75 -12.93
N GLY A 222 5.58 0.83 -13.76
CA GLY A 222 6.10 -0.52 -13.78
C GLY A 222 5.15 -1.50 -14.48
N ARG A 223 5.46 -2.78 -14.33
CA ARG A 223 4.66 -3.89 -14.82
C ARG A 223 4.24 -4.77 -13.67
N GLY A 224 2.94 -5.14 -13.60
CA GLY A 224 2.42 -6.02 -12.56
C GLY A 224 2.42 -5.40 -11.16
N ILE A 225 2.28 -4.08 -11.06
CA ILE A 225 2.27 -3.32 -9.80
C ILE A 225 0.88 -2.82 -9.39
N ALA A 226 -0.17 -3.18 -10.10
CA ALA A 226 -1.53 -2.71 -9.83
C ALA A 226 -1.95 -2.94 -8.37
N ALA A 227 -1.63 -4.09 -7.78
CA ALA A 227 -1.92 -4.37 -6.38
C ALA A 227 -1.22 -3.42 -5.36
N TYR A 228 -0.24 -2.62 -5.81
CA TYR A 228 0.39 -1.57 -5.00
C TYR A 228 -0.31 -0.21 -5.14
N SER A 229 -1.13 -0.04 -6.13
CA SER A 229 -1.79 1.22 -6.43
C SER A 229 -3.25 1.15 -6.01
N GLN A 230 -3.67 2.09 -5.18
CA GLN A 230 -5.07 2.23 -4.81
C GLN A 230 -5.92 2.51 -6.06
N ASP A 231 -7.12 1.94 -6.15
CA ASP A 231 -8.09 2.11 -7.25
C ASP A 231 -7.61 1.66 -8.65
N SER A 232 -6.49 0.97 -8.76
CA SER A 232 -6.03 0.43 -10.05
C SER A 232 -6.31 -1.06 -10.25
N SER A 233 -6.92 -1.70 -9.26
CA SER A 233 -7.49 -3.04 -9.34
C SER A 233 -8.97 -2.92 -9.74
N GLY A 234 -9.24 -2.97 -11.03
CA GLY A 234 -10.57 -2.98 -11.60
C GLY A 234 -10.77 -4.21 -12.48
#